data_8d3de217568fc2dad250305b2da6c662
#
_entry.id   8d3de217568fc2dad250305b2da6c662
#
_cell.length_a   1.000
_cell.length_b   1.000
_cell.length_c   1.000
_cell.angle_alpha   90.00
_cell.angle_beta   90.00
_cell.angle_gamma   90.00
#
_symmetry.space_group_name_H-M   'P 1'
#
loop_
_entity.id
_entity.type
_entity.pdbx_description
1 polymer ?
#
loop_
_entity_poly.entity_id
_entity_poly.type
_entity_poly.pdbx_seq_one_letter_code
_entity_poly.pdbx_strand_id
1 'polypeptide(L)'
;MCCVIDLLLIAILAEAIFAGSFLITKSSAAYTAAESTIEDEIKYYETLTAETHIVEYVDGERVSTEVTVLKNLYRAICLSYQVFGNDQQPDFVFDTNHDVMINGIHSVENDNVAYFYTHYLVENTTMGEGVNKDIFEIYKKSFGDDSNFMFSFNKEISEIPVLNTQVAYYLFHYLFIDSSDSIGQTGATYYQSYYQAYSNMLEDAEMLIIESEPYNSTHYASYKSAYCSQARYTNITLVISILLSSLTVLLIPKYLFKDGRTVGYRLFGLGVVRLDGEIDPWYMTLIKTVIDSVGIIPIAFILYLFPPFNGGYEAMFMPIDPESKLSFAMVVLVIAIIGGINNAFGLFTSKKQNLINMIFGDVVVDVNCPDEEDDGEKYHGREY
;
A
#
# COMPACT_ATOMS: atom_id res chain seq x y z
N MET A 1 -17.77 5.90 28.60
CA MET A 1 -16.47 6.37 29.13
C MET A 1 -15.63 5.24 29.72
N CYS A 2 -16.19 4.34 30.53
CA CYS A 2 -15.45 3.18 31.10
C CYS A 2 -14.75 2.32 30.05
N CYS A 3 -15.43 1.94 28.99
CA CYS A 3 -14.88 1.15 27.90
C CYS A 3 -13.72 1.87 27.18
N VAL A 4 -13.68 3.20 27.17
CA VAL A 4 -12.60 3.97 26.53
C VAL A 4 -11.29 3.81 27.30
N ILE A 5 -11.34 3.80 28.65
CA ILE A 5 -10.14 3.59 29.47
C ILE A 5 -9.60 2.18 29.28
N ASP A 6 -10.48 1.18 29.33
CA ASP A 6 -10.08 -0.22 29.11
C ASP A 6 -9.49 -0.40 27.71
N LEU A 7 -10.08 0.21 26.66
CA LEU A 7 -9.56 0.18 25.31
C LEU A 7 -8.20 0.87 25.16
N LEU A 8 -7.98 2.01 25.83
CA LEU A 8 -6.68 2.69 25.83
C LEU A 8 -5.61 1.83 26.50
N LEU A 9 -5.93 1.21 27.64
CA LEU A 9 -5.01 0.30 28.32
C LEU A 9 -4.68 -0.91 27.47
N ILE A 10 -5.68 -1.48 26.79
CA ILE A 10 -5.49 -2.60 25.86
C ILE A 10 -4.60 -2.16 24.69
N ALA A 11 -4.84 -0.98 24.11
CA ALA A 11 -4.05 -0.47 22.99
C ALA A 11 -2.57 -0.31 23.37
N ILE A 12 -2.29 0.37 24.49
CA ILE A 12 -0.92 0.59 24.97
C ILE A 12 -0.22 -0.76 25.26
N LEU A 13 -0.91 -1.67 25.92
CA LEU A 13 -0.34 -2.97 26.26
C LEU A 13 -0.17 -3.86 25.01
N ALA A 14 -1.10 -3.80 24.06
CA ALA A 14 -1.01 -4.53 22.80
C ALA A 14 0.20 -4.07 21.99
N GLU A 15 0.43 -2.76 21.91
CA GLU A 15 1.58 -2.17 21.24
C GLU A 15 2.89 -2.63 21.89
N ALA A 16 2.97 -2.62 23.22
CA ALA A 16 4.15 -3.07 23.96
C ALA A 16 4.42 -4.58 23.75
N ILE A 17 3.37 -5.41 23.82
CA ILE A 17 3.50 -6.85 23.58
C ILE A 17 3.87 -7.13 22.12
N PHE A 18 3.25 -6.41 21.18
CA PHE A 18 3.57 -6.56 19.78
C PHE A 18 5.03 -6.20 19.49
N ALA A 19 5.52 -5.06 19.97
CA ALA A 19 6.90 -4.63 19.79
C ALA A 19 7.89 -5.72 20.25
N GLY A 20 7.65 -6.33 21.42
CA GLY A 20 8.47 -7.43 21.93
C GLY A 20 8.32 -8.73 21.14
N SER A 21 7.11 -9.16 20.83
CA SER A 21 6.84 -10.41 20.13
C SER A 21 7.19 -10.34 18.64
N PHE A 22 7.09 -9.17 18.01
CA PHE A 22 7.47 -8.96 16.62
C PHE A 22 8.96 -9.13 16.39
N LEU A 23 9.81 -8.73 17.35
CA LEU A 23 11.24 -9.01 17.28
C LEU A 23 11.53 -10.52 17.21
N ILE A 24 10.77 -11.32 17.98
CA ILE A 24 10.86 -12.78 17.94
C ILE A 24 10.35 -13.33 16.60
N THR A 25 9.22 -12.80 16.13
CA THR A 25 8.64 -13.17 14.83
C THR A 25 9.61 -12.85 13.69
N LYS A 26 10.20 -11.65 13.71
CA LYS A 26 11.16 -11.21 12.70
C LYS A 26 12.44 -12.07 12.67
N SER A 27 12.85 -12.59 13.81
CA SER A 27 14.01 -13.51 13.92
C SER A 27 13.68 -14.97 13.60
N SER A 28 12.43 -15.31 13.32
CA SER A 28 12.03 -16.66 12.97
C SER A 28 12.53 -17.06 11.58
N ALA A 29 12.94 -18.33 11.41
CA ALA A 29 13.43 -18.83 10.14
C ALA A 29 12.43 -18.64 8.98
N ALA A 30 11.12 -18.71 9.25
CA ALA A 30 10.09 -18.55 8.25
C ALA A 30 9.93 -17.08 7.81
N TYR A 31 10.06 -16.11 8.74
CA TYR A 31 9.99 -14.69 8.41
C TYR A 31 11.24 -14.23 7.66
N THR A 32 12.44 -14.65 8.13
CA THR A 32 13.71 -14.31 7.47
C THR A 32 13.83 -14.94 6.08
N ALA A 33 13.31 -16.15 5.87
CA ALA A 33 13.25 -16.77 4.55
C ALA A 33 12.33 -15.99 3.60
N ALA A 34 11.17 -15.51 4.08
CA ALA A 34 10.28 -14.66 3.27
C ALA A 34 10.94 -13.30 2.95
N GLU A 35 11.62 -12.68 3.92
CA GLU A 35 12.37 -11.42 3.74
C GLU A 35 13.47 -11.58 2.69
N SER A 36 14.29 -12.64 2.80
CA SER A 36 15.33 -12.94 1.80
C SER A 36 14.75 -13.19 0.42
N THR A 37 13.64 -13.91 0.31
CA THR A 37 12.97 -14.13 -0.99
C THR A 37 12.49 -12.82 -1.59
N ILE A 38 11.92 -11.91 -0.78
CA ILE A 38 11.47 -10.59 -1.25
C ILE A 38 12.67 -9.78 -1.78
N GLU A 39 13.77 -9.75 -1.03
CA GLU A 39 14.99 -9.03 -1.43
C GLU A 39 15.59 -9.60 -2.74
N ASP A 40 15.65 -10.93 -2.85
CA ASP A 40 16.17 -11.60 -4.04
C ASP A 40 15.30 -11.32 -5.28
N GLU A 41 13.97 -11.35 -5.13
CA GLU A 41 13.04 -11.08 -6.24
C GLU A 41 13.01 -9.59 -6.63
N ILE A 42 13.14 -8.68 -5.67
CA ILE A 42 13.31 -7.24 -5.97
C ILE A 42 14.59 -7.04 -6.76
N LYS A 43 15.70 -7.61 -6.32
CA LYS A 43 16.97 -7.49 -7.01
C LYS A 43 16.94 -8.10 -8.42
N TYR A 44 16.25 -9.23 -8.57
CA TYR A 44 16.02 -9.83 -9.90
C TYR A 44 15.23 -8.88 -10.80
N TYR A 45 14.15 -8.29 -10.29
CA TYR A 45 13.34 -7.32 -11.03
C TYR A 45 14.14 -6.07 -11.42
N GLU A 46 14.93 -5.53 -10.50
CA GLU A 46 15.82 -4.39 -10.77
C GLU A 46 16.82 -4.71 -11.87
N THR A 47 17.45 -5.89 -11.82
CA THR A 47 18.39 -6.33 -12.84
C THR A 47 17.69 -6.48 -14.20
N LEU A 48 16.53 -7.15 -14.21
CA LEU A 48 15.76 -7.36 -15.43
C LEU A 48 15.31 -6.04 -16.06
N THR A 49 14.78 -5.11 -15.27
CA THR A 49 14.31 -3.81 -15.77
C THR A 49 15.46 -2.90 -16.19
N ALA A 50 16.62 -3.00 -15.57
CA ALA A 50 17.81 -2.29 -16.00
C ALA A 50 18.31 -2.78 -17.39
N GLU A 51 18.32 -4.11 -17.62
CA GLU A 51 18.70 -4.70 -18.91
C GLU A 51 17.75 -4.29 -20.06
N THR A 52 16.50 -4.00 -19.73
CA THR A 52 15.49 -3.54 -20.71
C THR A 52 15.63 -2.06 -21.08
N HIS A 53 16.40 -1.30 -20.34
CA HIS A 53 16.49 0.17 -20.39
C HIS A 53 15.19 0.91 -20.06
N ILE A 54 14.09 0.21 -19.71
CA ILE A 54 12.81 0.86 -19.35
C ILE A 54 12.90 1.56 -18.01
N VAL A 55 13.67 0.99 -17.07
CA VAL A 55 13.94 1.59 -15.76
C VAL A 55 15.46 1.79 -15.63
N GLU A 56 15.86 3.02 -15.35
CA GLU A 56 17.26 3.34 -15.03
C GLU A 56 17.49 3.30 -13.53
N TYR A 57 18.68 2.85 -13.11
CA TYR A 57 19.13 2.86 -11.73
C TYR A 57 20.46 3.62 -11.64
N VAL A 58 20.58 4.53 -10.67
CA VAL A 58 21.80 5.28 -10.39
C VAL A 58 22.14 5.04 -8.93
N ASP A 59 23.33 4.54 -8.64
CA ASP A 59 23.79 4.18 -7.29
C ASP A 59 22.84 3.23 -6.54
N GLY A 60 22.12 2.37 -7.27
CA GLY A 60 21.13 1.42 -6.73
C GLY A 60 19.74 2.02 -6.45
N GLU A 61 19.53 3.28 -6.75
CA GLU A 61 18.22 3.92 -6.65
C GLU A 61 17.55 4.02 -8.03
N ARG A 62 16.24 3.68 -8.06
CA ARG A 62 15.43 3.81 -9.27
C ARG A 62 15.30 5.29 -9.67
N VAL A 63 15.67 5.60 -10.89
CA VAL A 63 15.47 6.93 -11.49
C VAL A 63 13.97 7.15 -11.70
N SER A 64 13.45 8.34 -11.37
CA SER A 64 12.05 8.64 -11.58
C SER A 64 11.68 8.65 -13.07
N THR A 65 10.43 8.27 -13.37
CA THR A 65 9.90 8.28 -14.75
C THR A 65 10.04 9.67 -15.40
N GLU A 66 9.88 10.74 -14.61
CA GLU A 66 10.06 12.11 -15.09
C GLU A 66 11.47 12.35 -15.63
N VAL A 67 12.49 11.94 -14.90
CA VAL A 67 13.90 12.09 -15.34
C VAL A 67 14.18 11.23 -16.57
N THR A 68 13.65 10.01 -16.63
CA THR A 68 13.80 9.12 -17.80
C THR A 68 13.14 9.73 -19.04
N VAL A 69 11.92 10.28 -18.91
CA VAL A 69 11.22 10.97 -20.01
C VAL A 69 12.01 12.19 -20.48
N LEU A 70 12.51 13.01 -19.55
CA LEU A 70 13.33 14.19 -19.90
C LEU A 70 14.60 13.80 -20.63
N LYS A 71 15.33 12.78 -20.20
CA LYS A 71 16.52 12.27 -20.90
C LYS A 71 16.20 11.86 -22.34
N ASN A 72 15.11 11.10 -22.52
CA ASN A 72 14.71 10.67 -23.86
C ASN A 72 14.24 11.86 -24.72
N LEU A 73 13.56 12.84 -24.14
CA LEU A 73 13.19 14.07 -24.84
C LEU A 73 14.41 14.85 -25.30
N TYR A 74 15.43 14.98 -24.45
CA TYR A 74 16.69 15.63 -24.82
C TYR A 74 17.38 14.90 -25.97
N ARG A 75 17.48 13.56 -25.92
CA ARG A 75 18.00 12.75 -27.02
C ARG A 75 17.20 12.97 -28.31
N ALA A 76 15.86 12.98 -28.23
CA ALA A 76 14.97 13.20 -29.36
C ALA A 76 15.16 14.59 -30.00
N ILE A 77 15.32 15.65 -29.19
CA ILE A 77 15.65 17.00 -29.69
C ILE A 77 17.00 16.99 -30.40
N CYS A 78 18.05 16.46 -29.77
CA CYS A 78 19.38 16.39 -30.37
C CYS A 78 19.38 15.57 -31.67
N LEU A 79 18.70 14.43 -31.68
CA LEU A 79 18.58 13.57 -32.86
C LEU A 79 17.89 14.33 -34.01
N SER A 80 16.81 15.08 -33.74
CA SER A 80 16.14 15.92 -34.74
C SER A 80 17.09 16.91 -35.41
N TYR A 81 17.90 17.61 -34.60
CA TYR A 81 18.91 18.55 -35.15
C TYR A 81 19.99 17.87 -35.96
N GLN A 82 20.47 16.70 -35.55
CA GLN A 82 21.45 15.92 -36.28
C GLN A 82 20.94 15.39 -37.63
N VAL A 83 19.70 14.87 -37.63
CA VAL A 83 19.09 14.27 -38.84
C VAL A 83 18.73 15.31 -39.88
N PHE A 84 18.18 16.44 -39.48
CA PHE A 84 17.63 17.46 -40.41
C PHE A 84 18.63 18.60 -40.67
N GLY A 85 19.83 18.58 -40.07
CA GLY A 85 20.91 19.51 -40.41
C GLY A 85 20.58 20.96 -40.13
N ASN A 86 20.20 21.31 -38.90
CA ASN A 86 19.93 22.70 -38.55
C ASN A 86 21.26 23.38 -38.13
N ASP A 87 21.69 24.44 -38.84
CA ASP A 87 22.91 25.24 -38.57
C ASP A 87 22.90 25.94 -37.20
N GLN A 88 21.73 25.88 -36.50
CA GLN A 88 21.56 26.39 -35.15
C GLN A 88 21.54 25.24 -34.13
N GLN A 89 22.39 24.25 -34.30
CA GLN A 89 22.57 23.26 -33.26
C GLN A 89 23.00 23.96 -31.97
N PRO A 90 22.17 23.98 -30.94
CA PRO A 90 22.57 24.59 -29.69
C PRO A 90 23.79 23.85 -29.16
N ASP A 91 24.82 24.60 -28.71
CA ASP A 91 25.84 24.04 -27.87
C ASP A 91 25.20 23.62 -26.54
N PHE A 92 24.74 22.39 -26.49
CA PHE A 92 24.19 21.84 -25.25
C PHE A 92 25.33 21.59 -24.27
N VAL A 93 25.50 22.47 -23.32
CA VAL A 93 26.15 22.14 -22.06
C VAL A 93 25.07 21.53 -21.18
N PHE A 94 24.90 20.21 -21.27
CA PHE A 94 24.09 19.51 -20.27
C PHE A 94 24.83 19.65 -18.93
N ASP A 95 24.06 20.01 -17.89
CA ASP A 95 24.51 19.87 -16.51
C ASP A 95 24.97 18.43 -16.28
N THR A 96 26.07 18.26 -15.56
CA THR A 96 26.73 16.98 -15.31
C THR A 96 25.86 15.87 -14.73
N ASN A 97 24.67 16.22 -14.25
CA ASN A 97 23.64 15.29 -13.78
C ASN A 97 22.70 14.77 -14.89
N HIS A 98 22.82 15.26 -16.11
CA HIS A 98 21.96 14.92 -17.24
C HIS A 98 22.79 14.57 -18.49
N ASP A 99 23.86 13.79 -18.32
CA ASP A 99 24.66 13.28 -19.43
C ASP A 99 23.78 12.48 -20.41
N VAL A 100 23.32 13.18 -21.45
CA VAL A 100 22.57 12.57 -22.54
C VAL A 100 23.55 12.21 -23.65
N MET A 101 24.02 10.98 -23.64
CA MET A 101 24.81 10.45 -24.73
C MET A 101 23.91 10.10 -25.91
N ILE A 102 24.36 10.44 -27.13
CA ILE A 102 23.70 10.02 -28.37
C ILE A 102 24.61 8.99 -29.06
N ASN A 103 24.05 7.81 -29.27
CA ASN A 103 24.70 6.65 -29.88
C ASN A 103 24.39 6.62 -31.38
N GLY A 104 25.10 7.41 -32.20
CA GLY A 104 24.88 7.42 -33.64
C GLY A 104 23.46 7.85 -34.09
N ILE A 105 23.32 8.36 -35.30
CA ILE A 105 22.05 8.96 -35.80
C ILE A 105 20.95 7.93 -35.97
N HIS A 106 21.27 6.66 -36.19
CA HIS A 106 20.27 5.60 -36.51
C HIS A 106 20.05 4.61 -35.37
N SER A 107 20.72 4.81 -34.23
CA SER A 107 20.70 3.84 -33.13
C SER A 107 19.40 3.87 -32.34
N VAL A 108 18.79 2.72 -32.18
CA VAL A 108 17.62 2.51 -31.28
C VAL A 108 17.97 2.75 -29.82
N GLU A 109 19.27 2.73 -29.45
CA GLU A 109 19.75 3.03 -28.10
C GLU A 109 19.51 4.48 -27.67
N ASN A 110 19.15 5.35 -28.63
CA ASN A 110 18.78 6.74 -28.31
C ASN A 110 17.38 6.89 -27.74
N ASP A 111 16.62 5.80 -27.65
CA ASP A 111 15.25 5.81 -27.16
C ASP A 111 14.99 4.53 -26.34
N ASN A 112 14.69 4.68 -25.06
CA ASN A 112 14.53 3.54 -24.16
C ASN A 112 13.37 2.62 -24.59
N VAL A 113 12.27 3.18 -25.05
CA VAL A 113 11.10 2.42 -25.52
C VAL A 113 11.45 1.72 -26.84
N ALA A 114 12.14 2.40 -27.75
CA ALA A 114 12.57 1.79 -29.01
C ALA A 114 13.54 0.61 -28.77
N TYR A 115 14.51 0.80 -27.88
CA TYR A 115 15.43 -0.28 -27.49
C TYR A 115 14.67 -1.51 -26.97
N PHE A 116 13.72 -1.28 -26.05
CA PHE A 116 12.90 -2.37 -25.49
C PHE A 116 12.16 -3.16 -26.57
N TYR A 117 11.38 -2.49 -27.41
CA TYR A 117 10.53 -3.18 -28.39
C TYR A 117 11.31 -3.77 -29.57
N THR A 118 12.36 -3.11 -30.05
CA THR A 118 13.05 -3.51 -31.29
C THR A 118 14.31 -4.33 -31.04
N HIS A 119 14.93 -4.21 -29.87
CA HIS A 119 16.14 -4.94 -29.51
C HIS A 119 15.84 -6.00 -28.44
N TYR A 120 15.46 -5.57 -27.26
CA TYR A 120 15.29 -6.49 -26.11
C TYR A 120 14.20 -7.57 -26.36
N LEU A 121 12.99 -7.21 -26.79
CA LEU A 121 11.94 -8.17 -27.10
C LEU A 121 12.23 -9.04 -28.33
N VAL A 122 13.13 -8.62 -29.21
CA VAL A 122 13.55 -9.44 -30.36
C VAL A 122 14.49 -10.55 -29.91
N GLU A 123 15.40 -10.24 -29.00
CA GLU A 123 16.32 -11.22 -28.41
C GLU A 123 15.62 -12.15 -27.42
N ASN A 124 14.65 -11.62 -26.63
CA ASN A 124 13.87 -12.36 -25.66
C ASN A 124 12.52 -12.81 -26.27
N THR A 125 12.56 -13.81 -27.13
CA THR A 125 11.41 -14.25 -27.93
C THR A 125 10.22 -14.69 -27.10
N THR A 126 10.42 -15.30 -25.92
CA THR A 126 9.34 -15.74 -25.02
C THR A 126 8.54 -14.58 -24.43
N MET A 127 9.21 -13.49 -24.04
CA MET A 127 8.56 -12.27 -23.55
C MET A 127 7.89 -11.49 -24.68
N GLY A 128 8.48 -11.53 -25.87
CA GLY A 128 8.01 -10.79 -27.04
C GLY A 128 7.05 -11.54 -27.95
N GLU A 129 6.52 -12.71 -27.54
CA GLU A 129 5.57 -13.47 -28.34
C GLU A 129 4.22 -12.74 -28.45
N GLY A 130 3.77 -12.51 -29.68
CA GLY A 130 2.50 -11.80 -29.96
C GLY A 130 2.54 -10.28 -29.73
N VAL A 131 3.65 -9.71 -29.27
CA VAL A 131 3.79 -8.27 -29.04
C VAL A 131 4.15 -7.56 -30.34
N ASN A 132 3.48 -6.43 -30.62
CA ASN A 132 3.88 -5.55 -31.71
C ASN A 132 5.25 -4.91 -31.42
N LYS A 133 6.21 -5.13 -32.29
CA LYS A 133 7.61 -4.65 -32.17
C LYS A 133 7.90 -3.48 -33.12
N ASP A 134 6.93 -3.01 -33.90
CA ASP A 134 7.10 -1.85 -34.79
C ASP A 134 6.99 -0.55 -33.98
N ILE A 135 8.13 0.02 -33.66
CA ILE A 135 8.23 1.26 -32.86
C ILE A 135 7.48 2.42 -33.50
N PHE A 136 7.41 2.47 -34.84
CA PHE A 136 6.68 3.52 -35.55
C PHE A 136 5.18 3.43 -35.30
N GLU A 137 4.63 2.23 -35.28
CA GLU A 137 3.21 2.00 -34.97
C GLU A 137 2.92 2.22 -33.47
N ILE A 138 3.83 1.88 -32.59
CA ILE A 138 3.72 2.14 -31.14
C ILE A 138 3.64 3.64 -30.90
N TYR A 139 4.54 4.43 -31.49
CA TYR A 139 4.52 5.90 -31.37
C TYR A 139 3.24 6.51 -31.94
N LYS A 140 2.81 6.09 -33.13
CA LYS A 140 1.55 6.55 -33.73
C LYS A 140 0.35 6.31 -32.82
N LYS A 141 0.30 5.13 -32.20
CA LYS A 141 -0.78 4.76 -31.27
C LYS A 141 -0.74 5.63 -30.01
N SER A 142 0.42 5.83 -29.42
CA SER A 142 0.58 6.52 -28.13
C SER A 142 0.40 8.02 -28.23
N PHE A 143 0.89 8.62 -29.32
CA PHE A 143 0.73 10.07 -29.60
C PHE A 143 -0.56 10.42 -30.35
N GLY A 144 -1.30 9.43 -30.85
CA GLY A 144 -2.58 9.62 -31.51
C GLY A 144 -2.53 10.61 -32.67
N ASP A 145 -3.45 11.58 -32.70
CA ASP A 145 -3.55 12.58 -33.76
C ASP A 145 -2.33 13.50 -33.85
N ASP A 146 -1.63 13.72 -32.74
CA ASP A 146 -0.44 14.55 -32.68
C ASP A 146 0.79 13.88 -33.31
N SER A 147 0.77 12.57 -33.50
CA SER A 147 1.91 11.77 -33.94
C SER A 147 2.55 12.28 -35.23
N ASN A 148 1.76 12.46 -36.28
CA ASN A 148 2.24 12.91 -37.60
C ASN A 148 2.74 14.36 -37.61
N PHE A 149 2.25 15.17 -36.66
CA PHE A 149 2.74 16.53 -36.50
C PHE A 149 4.04 16.59 -35.72
N MET A 150 4.13 15.79 -34.66
CA MET A 150 5.28 15.80 -33.78
C MET A 150 6.49 15.06 -34.36
N PHE A 151 6.27 13.99 -35.13
CA PHE A 151 7.33 13.10 -35.58
C PHE A 151 7.36 12.89 -37.10
N SER A 152 8.55 12.67 -37.61
CA SER A 152 8.80 12.08 -38.92
C SER A 152 8.91 10.55 -38.76
N PHE A 153 8.09 9.81 -39.53
CA PHE A 153 8.05 8.34 -39.54
C PHE A 153 8.78 7.75 -40.76
N ASN A 154 9.82 8.41 -41.27
CA ASN A 154 10.57 7.94 -42.42
C ASN A 154 11.65 6.95 -42.02
N LYS A 155 11.40 5.67 -42.23
CA LYS A 155 12.33 4.54 -41.95
C LYS A 155 13.62 4.58 -42.78
N GLU A 156 13.68 5.38 -43.85
CA GLU A 156 14.90 5.58 -44.66
C GLU A 156 15.87 6.56 -43.95
N ILE A 157 15.34 7.41 -43.07
CA ILE A 157 16.10 8.45 -42.37
C ILE A 157 16.57 7.95 -41.01
N SER A 158 15.74 7.19 -40.28
CA SER A 158 16.05 6.71 -38.92
C SER A 158 15.29 5.42 -38.61
N GLU A 159 15.89 4.59 -37.75
CA GLU A 159 15.27 3.38 -37.20
C GLU A 159 14.22 3.68 -36.14
N ILE A 160 14.19 4.90 -35.62
CA ILE A 160 13.22 5.37 -34.64
C ILE A 160 12.51 6.64 -35.14
N PRO A 161 11.31 6.96 -34.63
CA PRO A 161 10.62 8.22 -34.95
C PRO A 161 11.46 9.42 -34.52
N VAL A 162 11.61 10.40 -35.41
CA VAL A 162 12.41 11.60 -35.17
C VAL A 162 11.49 12.81 -35.04
N LEU A 163 11.68 13.62 -34.00
CA LEU A 163 10.93 14.88 -33.83
C LEU A 163 11.07 15.75 -35.08
N ASN A 164 9.97 16.33 -35.54
CA ASN A 164 10.00 17.35 -36.59
C ASN A 164 10.79 18.56 -36.10
N THR A 165 11.59 19.17 -36.96
CA THR A 165 12.50 20.27 -36.62
C THR A 165 11.81 21.43 -35.90
N GLN A 166 10.59 21.78 -36.33
CA GLN A 166 9.84 22.87 -35.71
C GLN A 166 9.39 22.52 -34.29
N VAL A 167 8.96 21.28 -34.06
CA VAL A 167 8.56 20.80 -32.71
C VAL A 167 9.78 20.73 -31.80
N ALA A 168 10.91 20.21 -32.29
CA ALA A 168 12.18 20.17 -31.58
C ALA A 168 12.64 21.61 -31.18
N TYR A 169 12.46 22.61 -32.07
CA TYR A 169 12.74 24.01 -31.77
C TYR A 169 11.85 24.56 -30.64
N TYR A 170 10.54 24.32 -30.67
CA TYR A 170 9.63 24.77 -29.62
C TYR A 170 9.93 24.13 -28.27
N LEU A 171 10.19 22.81 -28.25
CA LEU A 171 10.57 22.07 -27.06
C LEU A 171 11.90 22.59 -26.48
N PHE A 172 12.89 22.80 -27.35
CA PHE A 172 14.16 23.37 -26.93
C PHE A 172 14.02 24.75 -26.34
N HIS A 173 13.23 25.65 -26.98
CA HIS A 173 12.97 26.99 -26.50
C HIS A 173 12.32 26.99 -25.12
N TYR A 174 11.30 26.13 -24.93
CA TYR A 174 10.60 25.96 -23.65
C TYR A 174 11.53 25.51 -22.53
N LEU A 175 12.38 24.54 -22.81
CA LEU A 175 13.22 23.91 -21.78
C LEU A 175 14.48 24.73 -21.42
N PHE A 176 15.03 25.52 -22.37
CA PHE A 176 16.35 26.10 -22.20
C PHE A 176 16.44 27.63 -22.44
N ILE A 177 15.42 28.26 -23.02
CA ILE A 177 15.50 29.68 -23.37
C ILE A 177 14.47 30.49 -22.55
N ASP A 178 13.19 30.39 -22.88
CA ASP A 178 12.13 31.12 -22.21
C ASP A 178 10.81 30.35 -22.30
N SER A 179 10.28 29.95 -21.14
CA SER A 179 9.01 29.23 -21.03
C SER A 179 7.79 30.17 -21.04
N SER A 180 7.98 31.48 -20.90
CA SER A 180 6.92 32.45 -20.69
C SER A 180 6.44 33.15 -21.96
N ASP A 181 7.25 33.19 -23.00
CA ASP A 181 6.89 33.78 -24.28
C ASP A 181 5.93 32.88 -25.11
N SER A 182 5.47 33.36 -26.26
CA SER A 182 4.53 32.62 -27.12
C SER A 182 5.13 31.31 -27.69
N ILE A 183 6.45 31.30 -27.90
CA ILE A 183 7.21 30.14 -28.40
C ILE A 183 7.31 29.13 -27.28
N GLY A 184 7.69 29.54 -26.08
CA GLY A 184 7.77 28.70 -24.89
C GLY A 184 6.42 28.11 -24.46
N GLN A 185 5.33 28.89 -24.55
CA GLN A 185 3.98 28.39 -24.28
C GLN A 185 3.56 27.27 -25.27
N THR A 186 3.90 27.42 -26.55
CA THR A 186 3.72 26.37 -27.55
C THR A 186 4.56 25.15 -27.22
N GLY A 187 5.82 25.35 -26.85
CA GLY A 187 6.71 24.30 -26.39
C GLY A 187 6.20 23.57 -25.16
N ALA A 188 5.60 24.28 -24.19
CA ALA A 188 4.97 23.68 -23.02
C ALA A 188 3.84 22.70 -23.38
N THR A 189 3.04 23.03 -24.40
CA THR A 189 1.97 22.14 -24.90
C THR A 189 2.56 20.85 -25.48
N TYR A 190 3.60 20.97 -26.31
CA TYR A 190 4.29 19.79 -26.87
C TYR A 190 4.99 18.98 -25.80
N TYR A 191 5.57 19.62 -24.79
CA TYR A 191 6.19 18.95 -23.66
C TYR A 191 5.18 18.10 -22.90
N GLN A 192 4.01 18.63 -22.59
CA GLN A 192 2.96 17.88 -21.90
C GLN A 192 2.48 16.67 -22.73
N SER A 193 2.25 16.87 -24.03
CA SER A 193 1.87 15.78 -24.94
C SER A 193 2.94 14.69 -25.00
N TYR A 194 4.21 15.09 -25.14
CA TYR A 194 5.35 14.17 -25.15
C TYR A 194 5.45 13.43 -23.82
N TYR A 195 5.45 14.15 -22.71
CA TYR A 195 5.60 13.58 -21.38
C TYR A 195 4.54 12.53 -21.10
N GLN A 196 3.27 12.85 -21.36
CA GLN A 196 2.17 11.92 -21.09
C GLN A 196 2.26 10.67 -21.99
N ALA A 197 2.45 10.85 -23.29
CA ALA A 197 2.50 9.75 -24.23
C ALA A 197 3.72 8.84 -23.95
N TYR A 198 4.89 9.43 -23.71
CA TYR A 198 6.10 8.67 -23.45
C TYR A 198 6.07 7.95 -22.10
N SER A 199 5.53 8.59 -21.05
CA SER A 199 5.32 7.93 -19.75
C SER A 199 4.40 6.72 -19.88
N ASN A 200 3.31 6.84 -20.63
CA ASN A 200 2.41 5.71 -20.88
C ASN A 200 3.13 4.57 -21.64
N MET A 201 4.00 4.90 -22.61
CA MET A 201 4.77 3.86 -23.31
C MET A 201 5.77 3.14 -22.40
N LEU A 202 6.40 3.86 -21.47
CA LEU A 202 7.27 3.24 -20.45
C LEU A 202 6.47 2.35 -19.51
N GLU A 203 5.31 2.79 -19.07
CA GLU A 203 4.41 2.01 -18.22
C GLU A 203 3.90 0.77 -18.93
N ASP A 204 3.44 0.88 -20.18
CA ASP A 204 3.02 -0.25 -21.00
C ASP A 204 4.16 -1.27 -21.18
N ALA A 205 5.39 -0.80 -21.37
CA ALA A 205 6.57 -1.66 -21.52
C ALA A 205 6.91 -2.35 -20.17
N GLU A 206 6.85 -1.64 -19.04
CA GLU A 206 7.05 -2.23 -17.70
C GLU A 206 5.97 -3.28 -17.41
N MET A 207 4.71 -3.02 -17.77
CA MET A 207 3.63 -3.99 -17.63
C MET A 207 3.84 -5.25 -18.47
N LEU A 208 4.38 -5.14 -19.69
CA LEU A 208 4.74 -6.31 -20.49
C LEU A 208 5.79 -7.20 -19.81
N ILE A 209 6.75 -6.60 -19.08
CA ILE A 209 7.73 -7.36 -18.30
C ILE A 209 7.03 -8.11 -17.16
N ILE A 210 6.18 -7.40 -16.41
CA ILE A 210 5.47 -7.96 -15.23
C ILE A 210 4.50 -9.06 -15.64
N GLU A 211 3.80 -8.89 -16.77
CA GLU A 211 2.81 -9.85 -17.27
C GLU A 211 3.42 -10.99 -18.08
N SER A 212 4.70 -10.90 -18.44
CA SER A 212 5.37 -11.97 -19.18
C SER A 212 5.33 -13.30 -18.43
N GLU A 213 5.01 -14.38 -19.13
CA GLU A 213 4.90 -15.71 -18.52
C GLU A 213 6.14 -16.12 -17.70
N PRO A 214 7.37 -15.94 -18.19
CA PRO A 214 8.57 -16.28 -17.43
C PRO A 214 8.71 -15.52 -16.11
N TYR A 215 8.31 -14.24 -16.07
CA TYR A 215 8.41 -13.43 -14.86
C TYR A 215 7.22 -13.65 -13.93
N ASN A 216 5.99 -13.60 -14.48
CA ASN A 216 4.75 -13.66 -13.69
C ASN A 216 4.59 -15.00 -12.97
N SER A 217 4.81 -16.13 -13.68
CA SER A 217 4.59 -17.46 -13.12
C SER A 217 5.64 -17.90 -12.10
N THR A 218 6.85 -17.34 -12.16
CA THR A 218 7.95 -17.74 -11.26
C THR A 218 8.31 -16.64 -10.27
N HIS A 219 8.83 -15.53 -10.75
CA HIS A 219 9.40 -14.48 -9.90
C HIS A 219 8.33 -13.65 -9.19
N TYR A 220 7.36 -13.11 -9.93
CA TYR A 220 6.29 -12.31 -9.33
C TYR A 220 5.40 -13.16 -8.41
N ALA A 221 5.13 -14.42 -8.77
CA ALA A 221 4.39 -15.34 -7.90
C ALA A 221 5.16 -15.65 -6.61
N SER A 222 6.48 -15.85 -6.70
CA SER A 222 7.37 -16.05 -5.55
C SER A 222 7.39 -14.83 -4.65
N TYR A 223 7.63 -13.64 -5.22
CA TYR A 223 7.56 -12.35 -4.50
C TYR A 223 6.23 -12.19 -3.75
N LYS A 224 5.11 -12.36 -4.46
CA LYS A 224 3.77 -12.22 -3.89
C LYS A 224 3.52 -13.23 -2.77
N SER A 225 3.95 -14.48 -2.93
CA SER A 225 3.83 -15.52 -1.92
C SER A 225 4.63 -15.20 -0.66
N ALA A 226 5.88 -14.73 -0.83
CA ALA A 226 6.75 -14.34 0.27
C ALA A 226 6.18 -13.11 1.01
N TYR A 227 5.70 -12.10 0.29
CA TYR A 227 5.10 -10.90 0.86
C TYR A 227 3.80 -11.21 1.62
N CYS A 228 2.92 -12.06 1.07
CA CYS A 228 1.73 -12.55 1.79
C CYS A 228 2.10 -13.32 3.05
N SER A 229 3.17 -14.11 3.02
CA SER A 229 3.65 -14.85 4.19
C SER A 229 4.15 -13.92 5.28
N GLN A 230 4.95 -12.91 4.93
CA GLN A 230 5.45 -11.89 5.85
C GLN A 230 4.30 -11.09 6.48
N ALA A 231 3.34 -10.64 5.67
CA ALA A 231 2.14 -9.93 6.11
C ALA A 231 1.30 -10.80 7.06
N ARG A 232 1.14 -12.08 6.76
CA ARG A 232 0.42 -13.03 7.62
C ARG A 232 1.07 -13.19 8.99
N TYR A 233 2.38 -13.34 9.07
CA TYR A 233 3.09 -13.42 10.36
C TYR A 233 2.93 -12.15 11.18
N THR A 234 3.03 -10.99 10.55
CA THR A 234 2.81 -9.69 11.19
C THR A 234 1.39 -9.60 11.75
N ASN A 235 0.38 -9.89 10.93
CA ASN A 235 -1.04 -9.84 11.34
C ASN A 235 -1.37 -10.83 12.45
N ILE A 236 -0.87 -12.06 12.40
CA ILE A 236 -1.06 -13.06 13.45
C ILE A 236 -0.44 -12.57 14.77
N THR A 237 0.79 -12.05 14.73
CA THR A 237 1.47 -11.51 15.91
C THR A 237 0.68 -10.36 16.52
N LEU A 238 0.10 -9.47 15.70
CA LEU A 238 -0.75 -8.38 16.16
C LEU A 238 -2.03 -8.89 16.83
N VAL A 239 -2.73 -9.83 16.20
CA VAL A 239 -3.95 -10.41 16.78
C VAL A 239 -3.67 -11.07 18.12
N ILE A 240 -2.59 -11.86 18.22
CA ILE A 240 -2.17 -12.47 19.49
C ILE A 240 -1.88 -11.41 20.53
N SER A 241 -1.21 -10.32 20.17
CA SER A 241 -0.90 -9.21 21.08
C SER A 241 -2.16 -8.50 21.58
N ILE A 242 -3.15 -8.28 20.72
CA ILE A 242 -4.44 -7.70 21.08
C ILE A 242 -5.20 -8.65 22.03
N LEU A 243 -5.26 -9.93 21.71
CA LEU A 243 -5.95 -10.93 22.54
C LEU A 243 -5.30 -11.07 23.92
N LEU A 244 -3.98 -11.15 23.99
CA LEU A 244 -3.25 -11.23 25.27
C LEU A 244 -3.46 -9.95 26.10
N SER A 245 -3.41 -8.78 25.49
CA SER A 245 -3.64 -7.50 26.15
C SER A 245 -5.07 -7.39 26.69
N SER A 246 -6.05 -7.73 25.86
CA SER A 246 -7.45 -7.68 26.26
C SER A 246 -7.77 -8.66 27.38
N LEU A 247 -7.25 -9.89 27.30
CA LEU A 247 -7.37 -10.84 28.40
C LEU A 247 -6.70 -10.31 29.70
N THR A 248 -5.54 -9.70 29.57
CA THR A 248 -4.84 -9.12 30.73
C THR A 248 -5.65 -7.98 31.36
N VAL A 249 -6.09 -7.02 30.56
CA VAL A 249 -6.79 -5.82 31.06
C VAL A 249 -8.21 -6.11 31.51
N LEU A 250 -8.92 -7.01 30.85
CA LEU A 250 -10.31 -7.31 31.18
C LEU A 250 -10.44 -8.42 32.23
N LEU A 251 -9.62 -9.48 32.17
CA LEU A 251 -9.78 -10.64 33.02
C LEU A 251 -9.12 -10.48 34.40
N ILE A 252 -7.86 -10.01 34.41
CA ILE A 252 -7.08 -9.91 35.67
C ILE A 252 -7.78 -9.04 36.71
N PRO A 253 -8.28 -7.81 36.40
CA PRO A 253 -8.98 -7.00 37.39
C PRO A 253 -10.22 -7.66 37.93
N LYS A 254 -11.02 -8.34 37.06
CA LYS A 254 -12.24 -9.07 37.49
C LYS A 254 -11.93 -10.15 38.53
N TYR A 255 -10.80 -10.85 38.40
CA TYR A 255 -10.36 -11.87 39.36
C TYR A 255 -9.74 -11.26 40.63
N LEU A 256 -8.88 -10.25 40.49
CA LEU A 256 -8.20 -9.63 41.62
C LEU A 256 -9.19 -8.93 42.56
N PHE A 257 -10.16 -8.23 42.01
CA PHE A 257 -11.11 -7.46 42.80
C PHE A 257 -12.33 -8.27 43.26
N LYS A 258 -12.55 -9.45 42.68
CA LYS A 258 -13.68 -10.37 43.01
C LYS A 258 -15.07 -9.74 42.90
N ASP A 259 -15.17 -8.59 42.22
CA ASP A 259 -16.38 -7.81 42.04
C ASP A 259 -16.86 -7.78 40.57
N GLY A 260 -16.22 -8.56 39.71
CA GLY A 260 -16.55 -8.65 38.28
C GLY A 260 -16.24 -7.40 37.46
N ARG A 261 -15.59 -6.37 38.04
CA ARG A 261 -15.34 -5.08 37.41
C ARG A 261 -13.99 -5.04 36.68
N THR A 262 -13.96 -4.37 35.55
CA THR A 262 -12.72 -3.94 34.89
C THR A 262 -12.18 -2.67 35.55
N VAL A 263 -11.00 -2.24 35.14
CA VAL A 263 -10.40 -1.00 35.64
C VAL A 263 -11.29 0.20 35.30
N GLY A 264 -11.80 0.27 34.07
CA GLY A 264 -12.68 1.35 33.64
C GLY A 264 -14.01 1.38 34.41
N TYR A 265 -14.64 0.24 34.63
CA TYR A 265 -15.86 0.15 35.43
C TYR A 265 -15.63 0.59 36.88
N ARG A 266 -14.49 0.21 37.45
CA ARG A 266 -14.17 0.57 38.82
C ARG A 266 -13.92 2.08 39.02
N LEU A 267 -13.25 2.73 38.03
CA LEU A 267 -12.99 4.17 38.09
C LEU A 267 -14.29 5.01 38.06
N PHE A 268 -15.33 4.49 37.43
CA PHE A 268 -16.64 5.18 37.33
C PHE A 268 -17.69 4.66 38.32
N GLY A 269 -17.32 3.78 39.24
CA GLY A 269 -18.26 3.24 40.23
C GLY A 269 -19.35 2.35 39.63
N LEU A 270 -19.14 1.79 38.45
CA LEU A 270 -20.10 0.92 37.80
C LEU A 270 -19.75 -0.55 38.07
N GLY A 271 -20.75 -1.42 38.02
CA GLY A 271 -20.61 -2.87 38.12
C GLY A 271 -21.48 -3.60 37.10
N VAL A 272 -21.11 -4.85 36.84
CA VAL A 272 -21.93 -5.75 36.02
C VAL A 272 -22.43 -6.88 36.91
N VAL A 273 -23.71 -7.02 37.00
CA VAL A 273 -24.39 -8.09 37.77
C VAL A 273 -25.37 -8.80 36.87
N ARG A 274 -25.70 -10.05 37.23
CA ARG A 274 -26.77 -10.78 36.59
C ARG A 274 -28.13 -10.23 37.03
N LEU A 275 -29.17 -10.54 36.29
CA LEU A 275 -30.55 -10.16 36.63
C LEU A 275 -31.02 -10.68 37.99
N ASP A 276 -30.41 -11.76 38.51
CA ASP A 276 -30.64 -12.29 39.85
C ASP A 276 -29.84 -11.56 40.96
N GLY A 277 -29.04 -10.54 40.60
CA GLY A 277 -28.19 -9.79 41.52
C GLY A 277 -26.90 -10.48 41.92
N GLU A 278 -26.61 -11.64 41.34
CA GLU A 278 -25.40 -12.38 41.63
C GLU A 278 -24.25 -11.97 40.68
N ILE A 279 -23.01 -12.18 41.16
CA ILE A 279 -21.81 -12.01 40.35
C ILE A 279 -21.64 -13.27 39.49
N ASP A 280 -21.14 -13.08 38.25
CA ASP A 280 -20.86 -14.19 37.35
C ASP A 280 -19.90 -15.22 37.96
N PRO A 281 -20.19 -16.53 37.80
CA PRO A 281 -19.21 -17.56 38.12
C PRO A 281 -17.98 -17.43 37.20
N TRP A 282 -16.82 -17.85 37.69
CA TRP A 282 -15.55 -17.64 37.02
C TRP A 282 -15.51 -18.07 35.55
N TYR A 283 -16.15 -19.16 35.19
CA TYR A 283 -16.19 -19.68 33.81
C TYR A 283 -17.00 -18.79 32.87
N MET A 284 -18.11 -18.20 33.37
CA MET A 284 -18.91 -17.24 32.61
C MET A 284 -18.11 -15.95 32.37
N THR A 285 -17.43 -15.44 33.39
CA THR A 285 -16.53 -14.30 33.28
C THR A 285 -15.43 -14.54 32.22
N LEU A 286 -14.86 -15.76 32.19
CA LEU A 286 -13.88 -16.14 31.17
C LEU A 286 -14.50 -16.14 29.76
N ILE A 287 -15.62 -16.81 29.56
CA ILE A 287 -16.31 -16.86 28.25
C ILE A 287 -16.63 -15.48 27.74
N LYS A 288 -17.24 -14.62 28.56
CA LYS A 288 -17.57 -13.22 28.21
C LYS A 288 -16.32 -12.44 27.84
N THR A 289 -15.26 -12.58 28.64
CA THR A 289 -14.01 -11.87 28.35
C THR A 289 -13.36 -12.33 27.04
N VAL A 290 -13.43 -13.60 26.68
CA VAL A 290 -12.95 -14.10 25.39
C VAL A 290 -13.78 -13.51 24.24
N ILE A 291 -15.12 -13.47 24.38
CA ILE A 291 -15.98 -12.87 23.37
C ILE A 291 -15.69 -11.37 23.21
N ASP A 292 -15.58 -10.64 24.33
CA ASP A 292 -15.22 -9.22 24.33
C ASP A 292 -13.85 -8.99 23.68
N SER A 293 -12.87 -9.86 23.95
CA SER A 293 -11.53 -9.78 23.38
C SER A 293 -11.53 -9.94 21.86
N VAL A 294 -12.36 -10.82 21.32
CA VAL A 294 -12.55 -10.95 19.86
C VAL A 294 -13.20 -9.66 19.30
N GLY A 295 -14.15 -9.09 19.99
CA GLY A 295 -14.81 -7.82 19.60
C GLY A 295 -13.88 -6.62 19.59
N ILE A 296 -12.71 -6.71 20.26
CA ILE A 296 -11.71 -5.64 20.32
C ILE A 296 -10.69 -5.72 19.15
N ILE A 297 -10.59 -6.85 18.45
CA ILE A 297 -9.66 -7.01 17.32
C ILE A 297 -9.70 -5.83 16.32
N PRO A 298 -10.84 -5.17 16.02
CA PRO A 298 -10.88 -4.00 15.16
C PRO A 298 -9.97 -2.84 15.57
N ILE A 299 -9.51 -2.79 16.82
CA ILE A 299 -8.49 -1.82 17.26
C ILE A 299 -7.20 -1.92 16.43
N ALA A 300 -6.97 -3.05 15.76
CA ALA A 300 -5.86 -3.25 14.84
C ALA A 300 -5.75 -2.13 13.80
N PHE A 301 -6.87 -1.62 13.28
CA PHE A 301 -6.87 -0.48 12.35
C PHE A 301 -6.23 0.77 12.94
N ILE A 302 -6.42 0.98 14.24
CA ILE A 302 -5.85 2.14 14.95
C ILE A 302 -4.37 1.88 15.23
N LEU A 303 -4.03 0.67 15.68
CA LEU A 303 -2.64 0.32 16.02
C LEU A 303 -1.70 0.43 14.82
N TYR A 304 -2.16 0.11 13.60
CA TYR A 304 -1.36 0.28 12.38
C TYR A 304 -0.98 1.74 12.08
N LEU A 305 -1.59 2.72 12.74
CA LEU A 305 -1.22 4.15 12.60
C LEU A 305 -0.04 4.55 13.49
N PHE A 306 0.38 3.69 14.43
CA PHE A 306 1.43 3.98 15.40
C PHE A 306 2.69 3.15 15.16
N PRO A 307 3.88 3.63 15.57
CA PRO A 307 5.08 2.81 15.61
C PRO A 307 4.86 1.57 16.52
N PRO A 308 5.42 0.39 16.18
CA PRO A 308 6.35 0.11 15.09
C PRO A 308 5.72 -0.17 13.72
N PHE A 309 4.40 -0.03 13.58
CA PHE A 309 3.68 -0.33 12.33
C PHE A 309 3.77 0.79 11.29
N ASN A 310 4.42 1.89 11.59
CA ASN A 310 4.47 3.06 10.75
C ASN A 310 4.92 2.70 9.32
N GLY A 311 4.02 2.84 8.34
CA GLY A 311 4.24 2.42 6.95
C GLY A 311 3.89 0.95 6.64
N GLY A 312 3.55 0.13 7.64
CA GLY A 312 3.22 -1.29 7.45
C GLY A 312 1.73 -1.61 7.31
N TYR A 313 0.85 -0.59 7.23
CA TYR A 313 -0.60 -0.81 7.10
C TYR A 313 -0.99 -1.59 5.84
N GLU A 314 -0.16 -1.59 4.81
CA GLU A 314 -0.35 -2.38 3.59
C GLU A 314 -0.49 -3.88 3.91
N ALA A 315 0.20 -4.37 4.93
CA ALA A 315 0.09 -5.75 5.39
C ALA A 315 -1.35 -6.15 5.77
N MET A 316 -2.19 -5.20 6.23
CA MET A 316 -3.61 -5.45 6.52
C MET A 316 -4.42 -5.80 5.27
N PHE A 317 -4.08 -5.15 4.15
CA PHE A 317 -4.83 -5.28 2.90
C PHE A 317 -4.31 -6.41 2.03
N MET A 318 -3.14 -6.96 2.37
CA MET A 318 -2.61 -8.11 1.66
C MET A 318 -3.52 -9.34 1.81
N PRO A 319 -3.65 -10.15 0.75
CA PRO A 319 -4.33 -11.43 0.82
C PRO A 319 -3.73 -12.33 1.91
N ILE A 320 -4.57 -13.06 2.63
CA ILE A 320 -4.11 -14.04 3.63
C ILE A 320 -3.33 -15.18 2.94
N ASP A 321 -3.71 -15.47 1.71
CA ASP A 321 -3.08 -16.46 0.84
C ASP A 321 -2.98 -15.87 -0.57
N PRO A 322 -1.91 -16.11 -1.34
CA PRO A 322 -1.71 -15.57 -2.70
C PRO A 322 -2.88 -15.81 -3.67
N GLU A 323 -3.58 -16.94 -3.50
CA GLU A 323 -4.73 -17.31 -4.32
C GLU A 323 -6.06 -16.74 -3.79
N SER A 324 -6.08 -16.27 -2.55
CA SER A 324 -7.26 -15.74 -1.87
C SER A 324 -7.51 -14.27 -2.21
N LYS A 325 -8.79 -13.91 -2.35
CA LYS A 325 -9.21 -12.50 -2.36
C LYS A 325 -9.46 -11.95 -0.95
N LEU A 326 -9.36 -12.82 0.09
CA LEU A 326 -9.64 -12.45 1.47
C LEU A 326 -8.40 -11.82 2.09
N SER A 327 -8.51 -10.55 2.51
CA SER A 327 -7.46 -9.86 3.28
C SER A 327 -7.76 -9.87 4.78
N PHE A 328 -6.73 -9.62 5.59
CA PHE A 328 -6.91 -9.45 7.03
C PHE A 328 -7.85 -8.28 7.35
N ALA A 329 -7.76 -7.18 6.61
CA ALA A 329 -8.67 -6.04 6.74
C ALA A 329 -10.15 -6.43 6.58
N MET A 330 -10.47 -7.31 5.62
CA MET A 330 -11.85 -7.79 5.44
C MET A 330 -12.33 -8.58 6.66
N VAL A 331 -11.49 -9.45 7.24
CA VAL A 331 -11.85 -10.20 8.45
C VAL A 331 -12.10 -9.24 9.62
N VAL A 332 -11.21 -8.28 9.83
CA VAL A 332 -11.34 -7.27 10.88
C VAL A 332 -12.60 -6.42 10.68
N LEU A 333 -12.92 -6.05 9.44
CA LEU A 333 -14.13 -5.31 9.11
C LEU A 333 -15.41 -6.10 9.45
N VAL A 334 -15.45 -7.40 9.14
CA VAL A 334 -16.58 -8.28 9.50
C VAL A 334 -16.78 -8.33 11.01
N ILE A 335 -15.69 -8.48 11.78
CA ILE A 335 -15.73 -8.46 13.25
C ILE A 335 -16.24 -7.10 13.74
N ALA A 336 -15.77 -5.98 13.14
CA ALA A 336 -16.21 -4.64 13.49
C ALA A 336 -17.72 -4.43 13.24
N ILE A 337 -18.24 -4.94 12.13
CA ILE A 337 -19.68 -4.88 11.81
C ILE A 337 -20.49 -5.68 12.84
N ILE A 338 -20.07 -6.91 13.15
CA ILE A 338 -20.74 -7.76 14.15
C ILE A 338 -20.72 -7.07 15.52
N GLY A 339 -19.56 -6.52 15.93
CA GLY A 339 -19.43 -5.74 17.16
C GLY A 339 -20.30 -4.48 17.17
N GLY A 340 -20.38 -3.78 16.05
CA GLY A 340 -21.26 -2.62 15.88
C GLY A 340 -22.74 -2.98 16.02
N ILE A 341 -23.18 -4.07 15.41
CA ILE A 341 -24.55 -4.59 15.56
C ILE A 341 -24.83 -4.95 17.03
N ASN A 342 -23.90 -5.69 17.68
CA ASN A 342 -24.04 -6.05 19.09
C ASN A 342 -24.25 -4.81 19.98
N ASN A 343 -23.44 -3.76 19.78
CA ASN A 343 -23.55 -2.53 20.55
C ASN A 343 -24.80 -1.70 20.19
N ALA A 344 -25.23 -1.72 18.92
CA ALA A 344 -26.44 -1.02 18.49
C ALA A 344 -27.72 -1.56 19.19
N PHE A 345 -27.76 -2.84 19.53
CA PHE A 345 -28.85 -3.41 20.31
C PHE A 345 -29.06 -2.68 21.64
N GLY A 346 -27.98 -2.21 22.28
CA GLY A 346 -28.07 -1.42 23.50
C GLY A 346 -28.85 -0.11 23.37
N LEU A 347 -28.95 0.45 22.14
CA LEU A 347 -29.71 1.66 21.87
C LEU A 347 -31.24 1.41 21.83
N PHE A 348 -31.61 0.19 21.45
CA PHE A 348 -33.04 -0.17 21.23
C PHE A 348 -33.66 -0.95 22.40
N THR A 349 -32.84 -1.45 23.32
CA THR A 349 -33.38 -2.18 24.50
C THR A 349 -33.73 -1.23 25.63
N SER A 350 -34.81 -1.49 26.36
CA SER A 350 -35.26 -0.69 27.49
C SER A 350 -34.22 -0.64 28.63
N LYS A 351 -33.43 -1.70 28.76
CA LYS A 351 -32.36 -1.85 29.77
C LYS A 351 -30.99 -1.42 29.25
N LYS A 352 -30.91 -0.85 28.04
CA LYS A 352 -29.67 -0.46 27.39
C LYS A 352 -28.60 -1.57 27.37
N GLN A 353 -29.05 -2.80 27.22
CA GLN A 353 -28.19 -3.99 27.16
C GLN A 353 -27.75 -4.26 25.72
N ASN A 354 -26.47 -4.51 25.49
CA ASN A 354 -26.03 -5.05 24.22
C ASN A 354 -26.51 -6.50 24.07
N LEU A 355 -26.42 -7.05 22.85
CA LEU A 355 -26.92 -8.40 22.55
C LEU A 355 -26.26 -9.46 23.44
N ILE A 356 -24.96 -9.35 23.69
CA ILE A 356 -24.22 -10.29 24.54
C ILE A 356 -24.74 -10.23 25.98
N ASN A 357 -24.85 -9.04 26.56
CA ASN A 357 -25.37 -8.87 27.93
C ASN A 357 -26.81 -9.38 28.04
N MET A 358 -27.62 -9.22 27.00
CA MET A 358 -28.97 -9.75 26.97
C MET A 358 -29.00 -11.30 26.98
N ILE A 359 -28.11 -11.95 26.21
CA ILE A 359 -27.97 -13.41 26.16
C ILE A 359 -27.51 -13.97 27.52
N PHE A 360 -26.59 -13.28 28.19
CA PHE A 360 -26.05 -13.70 29.48
C PHE A 360 -26.88 -13.21 30.69
N GLY A 361 -27.89 -12.36 30.46
CA GLY A 361 -28.74 -11.82 31.53
C GLY A 361 -28.04 -10.79 32.41
N ASP A 362 -27.12 -10.00 31.85
CA ASP A 362 -26.31 -9.01 32.60
C ASP A 362 -26.93 -7.63 32.56
N VAL A 363 -26.76 -6.87 33.64
CA VAL A 363 -27.14 -5.45 33.77
C VAL A 363 -25.97 -4.64 34.32
N VAL A 364 -25.81 -3.44 33.81
CA VAL A 364 -24.81 -2.48 34.35
C VAL A 364 -25.53 -1.69 35.47
N VAL A 365 -24.95 -1.68 36.66
CA VAL A 365 -25.45 -1.00 37.84
C VAL A 365 -24.51 0.04 38.36
N ASP A 366 -25.01 1.11 38.97
CA ASP A 366 -24.19 2.08 39.71
C ASP A 366 -24.02 1.56 41.15
N VAL A 367 -22.76 1.21 41.48
CA VAL A 367 -22.42 0.63 42.79
C VAL A 367 -22.21 1.73 43.87
N ASN A 368 -22.05 2.99 43.44
CA ASN A 368 -21.86 4.12 44.36
C ASN A 368 -23.17 4.83 44.73
N CYS A 369 -24.33 4.39 44.16
CA CYS A 369 -25.60 4.92 44.55
C CYS A 369 -25.89 4.44 46.01
N PRO A 370 -26.00 5.32 47.00
CA PRO A 370 -26.39 4.89 48.33
C PRO A 370 -27.79 4.26 48.24
N ASP A 371 -27.92 3.07 48.83
CA ASP A 371 -29.24 2.46 48.99
C ASP A 371 -30.15 3.49 49.67
N GLU A 372 -31.18 3.94 49.00
CA GLU A 372 -32.28 4.54 49.74
C GLU A 372 -32.70 3.46 50.74
N GLU A 373 -32.56 3.79 52.02
CA GLU A 373 -32.99 2.97 53.16
C GLU A 373 -34.43 2.47 52.84
N ASP A 374 -34.50 1.31 52.25
CA ASP A 374 -35.78 0.62 52.10
C ASP A 374 -35.68 -0.82 52.59
N ASP A 375 -36.57 -1.07 53.47
CA ASP A 375 -36.78 -2.25 54.26
C ASP A 375 -36.52 -3.57 53.51
N GLY A 376 -35.36 -4.13 53.70
CA GLY A 376 -35.17 -5.58 53.69
C GLY A 376 -35.18 -6.30 52.34
N GLU A 377 -35.21 -5.63 51.21
CA GLU A 377 -35.12 -6.25 49.89
C GLU A 377 -33.76 -6.03 49.22
N LYS A 378 -33.20 -7.11 48.69
CA LYS A 378 -31.93 -7.24 48.02
C LYS A 378 -31.73 -6.21 46.89
N TYR A 379 -30.62 -5.55 46.91
CA TYR A 379 -29.97 -4.73 45.85
C TYR A 379 -30.90 -4.32 44.67
N HIS A 380 -31.49 -3.16 44.75
CA HIS A 380 -32.06 -2.47 43.59
C HIS A 380 -31.18 -1.25 43.23
N GLY A 381 -30.05 -1.53 42.59
CA GLY A 381 -29.33 -0.48 41.89
C GLY A 381 -30.20 0.11 40.79
N ARG A 382 -30.13 1.44 40.55
CA ARG A 382 -30.82 2.05 39.41
C ARG A 382 -30.27 1.46 38.10
N GLU A 383 -31.14 0.83 37.33
CA GLU A 383 -30.87 0.38 35.98
C GLU A 383 -30.66 1.62 35.08
N TYR A 384 -29.55 1.72 34.38
CA TYR A 384 -29.27 2.75 33.38
C TYR A 384 -29.41 2.23 31.97
#